data_0e7d98d2642df4d9985455bb516c2c06
#
_entry.id   0e7d98d2642df4d9985455bb516c2c06
#
_cell.length_a   1.000
_cell.length_b   1.000
_cell.length_c   1.000
_cell.angle_alpha   90.00
_cell.angle_beta   90.00
_cell.angle_gamma   90.00
#
_symmetry.space_group_name_H-M   'P 1'
#
loop_
_entity.id
_entity.type
_entity.pdbx_description
1 polymer ?
#
loop_
_entity_poly.entity_id
_entity_poly.type
_entity_poly.pdbx_seq_one_letter_code
_entity_poly.pdbx_strand_id
1 'polypeptide(L)' 'MNLEALESQTRDIVEQTLTQLQTAALLVSELETRIAQAGQSVQELSQLVETFVAEQRDNQLPE' A
#
# COMPACT_ATOMS: atom_id res chain seq x y z
N MET A 1 -20.80 -39.24 13.11
CA MET A 1 -20.75 -37.82 12.85
C MET A 1 -22.16 -37.30 12.60
N ASN A 2 -22.54 -36.26 13.31
CA ASN A 2 -23.87 -35.66 13.18
C ASN A 2 -23.86 -34.66 12.05
N LEU A 3 -24.83 -34.73 11.14
CA LEU A 3 -24.96 -33.82 10.01
C LEU A 3 -25.12 -32.38 10.49
N GLU A 4 -25.86 -32.13 11.53
CA GLU A 4 -26.05 -30.80 12.09
C GLU A 4 -24.76 -30.23 12.63
N ALA A 5 -23.95 -31.05 13.27
CA ALA A 5 -22.63 -30.60 13.74
C ALA A 5 -21.72 -30.24 12.58
N LEU A 6 -21.77 -31.02 11.51
CA LEU A 6 -20.99 -30.73 10.31
C LEU A 6 -21.44 -29.42 9.66
N GLU A 7 -22.73 -29.19 9.54
CA GLU A 7 -23.28 -27.95 8.98
C GLU A 7 -22.87 -26.73 9.80
N SER A 8 -22.98 -26.86 11.13
CA SER A 8 -22.62 -25.76 12.03
C SER A 8 -21.13 -25.44 11.93
N GLN A 9 -20.28 -26.46 11.91
CA GLN A 9 -18.84 -26.28 11.82
C GLN A 9 -18.45 -25.68 10.48
N THR A 10 -19.08 -26.11 9.39
CA THR A 10 -18.83 -25.57 8.06
C THR A 10 -19.22 -24.11 8.00
N ARG A 11 -20.36 -23.74 8.57
CA ARG A 11 -20.82 -22.36 8.61
C ARG A 11 -19.82 -21.47 9.36
N ASP A 12 -19.32 -21.93 10.50
CA ASP A 12 -18.37 -21.18 11.29
C ASP A 12 -17.07 -20.94 10.50
N ILE A 13 -16.60 -21.97 9.80
CA ILE A 13 -15.39 -21.86 9.00
C ILE A 13 -15.59 -20.86 7.85
N VAL A 14 -16.74 -20.93 7.18
CA VAL A 14 -17.05 -20.00 6.10
C VAL A 14 -17.11 -18.56 6.62
N GLU A 15 -17.74 -18.33 7.76
CA GLU A 15 -17.83 -17.00 8.35
C GLU A 15 -16.46 -16.45 8.71
N GLN A 16 -15.61 -17.28 9.32
CA GLN A 16 -14.25 -16.88 9.66
C GLN A 16 -13.45 -16.55 8.41
N THR A 17 -13.58 -17.36 7.38
CA THR A 17 -12.88 -17.16 6.12
C THR A 17 -13.31 -15.85 5.46
N LEU A 18 -14.61 -15.57 5.44
CA LEU A 18 -15.12 -14.32 4.89
C LEU A 18 -14.58 -13.11 5.65
N THR A 19 -14.53 -13.19 6.98
CA THR A 19 -13.97 -12.11 7.80
C THR A 19 -12.50 -11.90 7.48
N GLN A 20 -11.75 -12.99 7.35
CA GLN A 20 -10.33 -12.89 7.00
C GLN A 20 -10.12 -12.28 5.62
N LEU A 21 -10.97 -12.64 4.66
CA LEU A 21 -10.90 -12.08 3.31
C LEU A 21 -11.22 -10.59 3.31
N GLN A 22 -12.20 -10.16 4.09
CA GLN A 22 -12.55 -8.75 4.21
C GLN A 22 -11.41 -7.96 4.82
N THR A 23 -10.78 -8.50 5.86
CA THR A 23 -9.63 -7.87 6.49
C THR A 23 -8.47 -7.77 5.52
N ALA A 24 -8.20 -8.84 4.76
CA ALA A 24 -7.14 -8.83 3.77
C ALA A 24 -7.39 -7.79 2.67
N ALA A 25 -8.64 -7.66 2.22
CA ALA A 25 -9.01 -6.66 1.22
C ALA A 25 -8.76 -5.24 1.73
N LEU A 26 -9.09 -4.98 3.00
CA LEU A 26 -8.82 -3.67 3.61
C LEU A 26 -7.32 -3.39 3.69
N LEU A 27 -6.53 -4.39 4.06
CA LEU A 27 -5.07 -4.25 4.12
C LEU A 27 -4.47 -3.97 2.75
N VAL A 28 -4.98 -4.63 1.71
CA VAL A 28 -4.53 -4.36 0.34
C VAL A 28 -4.84 -2.93 -0.05
N SER A 29 -6.04 -2.45 0.27
CA SER A 29 -6.44 -1.08 -0.01
C SER A 29 -5.54 -0.06 0.70
N GLU A 30 -5.22 -0.30 1.97
CA GLU A 30 -4.30 0.55 2.72
C GLU A 30 -2.91 0.54 2.11
N LEU A 31 -2.46 -0.63 1.67
CA LEU A 31 -1.16 -0.79 1.04
C LEU A 31 -1.09 0.00 -0.27
N GLU A 32 -2.14 -0.06 -1.07
CA GLU A 32 -2.22 0.71 -2.31
C GLU A 32 -2.08 2.21 -2.04
N THR A 33 -2.75 2.70 -1.00
CA THR A 33 -2.66 4.11 -0.61
C THR A 33 -1.23 4.47 -0.20
N ARG A 34 -0.59 3.61 0.59
CA ARG A 34 0.79 3.84 1.03
C ARG A 34 1.76 3.82 -0.13
N ILE A 35 1.55 2.93 -1.09
CA ILE A 35 2.39 2.87 -2.28
C ILE A 35 2.26 4.16 -3.09
N ALA A 36 1.04 4.66 -3.26
CA ALA A 36 0.80 5.92 -3.96
C ALA A 36 1.48 7.09 -3.25
N GLN A 37 1.39 7.13 -1.92
CA GLN A 37 2.05 8.18 -1.12
C GLN A 37 3.56 8.09 -1.25
N ALA A 38 4.11 6.89 -1.23
CA ALA A 38 5.55 6.69 -1.39
C ALA A 38 6.01 7.15 -2.78
N GLY A 39 5.24 6.86 -3.81
CA GLY A 39 5.53 7.33 -5.17
C GLY A 39 5.55 8.84 -5.25
N GLN A 40 4.60 9.50 -4.59
CA GLN A 40 4.55 10.95 -4.52
C GLN A 40 5.78 11.53 -3.82
N SER A 41 6.18 10.90 -2.72
CA SER A 41 7.38 11.33 -1.97
C SER A 41 8.64 11.21 -2.82
N VAL A 42 8.74 10.14 -3.61
CA VAL A 42 9.88 9.96 -4.51
C VAL A 42 9.89 11.05 -5.57
N GLN A 43 8.74 11.41 -6.13
CA GLN A 43 8.66 12.50 -7.11
C GLN A 43 9.08 13.83 -6.51
N GLU A 44 8.62 14.12 -5.30
CA GLU A 44 9.00 15.35 -4.60
C GLU A 44 10.49 15.39 -4.35
N LEU A 45 11.07 14.29 -3.94
CA LEU A 45 12.49 14.19 -3.72
C LEU A 45 13.27 14.39 -5.03
N SER A 46 12.80 13.78 -6.12
CA SER A 46 13.42 13.94 -7.43
C SER A 46 13.43 15.40 -7.88
N GLN A 47 12.31 16.10 -7.68
CA GLN A 47 12.21 17.52 -8.02
C GLN A 47 13.15 18.37 -7.18
N LEU A 48 13.26 18.06 -5.89
CA LEU A 48 14.18 18.78 -5.00
C LEU A 48 15.62 18.58 -5.44
N VAL A 49 15.99 17.35 -5.79
CA VAL A 49 17.34 17.04 -6.23
C VAL A 49 17.64 17.74 -7.57
N GLU A 50 16.71 17.70 -8.50
CA GLU A 50 16.87 18.35 -9.80
C GLU A 50 17.03 19.87 -9.64
N THR A 51 16.22 20.48 -8.80
CA THR A 51 16.30 21.91 -8.52
C THR A 51 17.64 22.27 -7.90
N PHE A 52 18.08 21.46 -6.92
CA PHE A 52 19.35 21.69 -6.26
C PHE A 52 20.52 21.58 -7.24
N VAL A 53 20.51 20.55 -8.08
CA VAL A 53 21.56 20.35 -9.09
C VAL A 53 21.59 21.50 -10.08
N ALA A 54 20.42 21.93 -10.53
CA ALA A 54 20.33 23.05 -11.49
C ALA A 54 20.89 24.35 -10.88
N GLU A 55 20.54 24.62 -9.61
CA GLU A 55 21.07 25.81 -8.92
C GLU A 55 22.56 25.73 -8.74
N GLN A 56 23.10 24.57 -8.41
CA GLN A 56 24.53 24.38 -8.25
C GLN A 56 25.26 24.58 -9.59
N ARG A 57 24.69 24.11 -10.67
CA ARG A 57 25.27 24.31 -12.02
C ARG A 57 25.30 25.77 -12.39
N ASP A 58 24.21 26.49 -12.14
CA ASP A 58 24.14 27.92 -12.44
C ASP A 58 25.18 28.69 -11.65
N ASN A 59 25.41 28.31 -10.41
CA ASN A 59 26.40 28.96 -9.57
C ASN A 59 27.85 28.65 -9.97
N GLN A 60 28.06 27.51 -10.65
CA GLN A 60 29.38 27.08 -11.08
C GLN A 60 29.76 27.50 -12.50
N LEU A 61 28.81 28.00 -13.25
CA LEU A 61 29.10 28.44 -14.62
C LEU A 61 30.03 29.63 -14.61
N PRO A 62 31.09 29.61 -15.44
CA PRO A 62 31.95 30.78 -15.56
C PRO A 62 31.18 31.95 -16.17
N GLU A 63 31.42 33.09 -15.67
CA GLU A 63 30.79 34.31 -16.19
C GLU A 63 31.33 34.71 -17.57
#